data_5775fe5edda79aa7186dd7cd007f060d
#
_entry.id   5775fe5edda79aa7186dd7cd007f060d
#
_cell.length_a   1.000
_cell.length_b   1.000
_cell.length_c   1.000
_cell.angle_alpha   90.00
_cell.angle_beta   90.00
_cell.angle_gamma   90.00
#
_symmetry.space_group_name_H-M   'P 1'
#
loop_
_entity.id
_entity.type
_entity.pdbx_description
1 polymer ?
#
loop_
_entity_poly.entity_id
_entity_poly.type
_entity_poly.pdbx_seq_one_letter_code
_entity_poly.pdbx_strand_id
1 'polypeptide(L)'
;MVSIGSDINRIVAWTQRCSFAYHADEAAEVDALNDISCAIPQGEIAILCGQSGCGKTTYTRLLNGLIPGFYSGDLQGIHMTCGIRAGLAPVESYVGQVGSVFQNPKTQYFNADSTDELAFPCENTGMSPARIRQRVHDVAEQFHIRHLLGRRIMTLSGGQKQQLAVAASTMLAPGLIVMDEPTSNLDMVAIRRLHDMVSRLRADGMTIVIAEHRLAWCADLADRFIVFDHGTILGEYEASDFLAMSEQRVAALGLRALDDRPYRLAVHRKLQHGGIAPDEDKRQVVIGARGLSVGHTKRRLLGRKTPVFARDIPDFDIHKGEILGLMGSNGVGKSTLARTLCGLAAPLNGMVLLNGTKASRGALTRAGFLVMQDVNYQLFSDSVREEALLGLDGMDDAVRDRCDAVLRDLDLLDSVQRHPMSLSGGQKQRLAIACALMSDKRFIVLDEPTSGLDRLHMTQVGGLLRKLADRGKAVLVVTHDYELAALWCDRIIALEDELHNEQGEEEDRLAWTSM
;
A
#
# COMPACT_ATOMS: atom_id res chain seq x y z
N MET A 1 4.03 -30.78 18.41
CA MET A 1 5.44 -31.21 18.26
C MET A 1 5.60 -31.66 16.82
N VAL A 2 6.08 -30.80 15.95
CA VAL A 2 6.47 -31.18 14.60
C VAL A 2 7.70 -32.09 14.76
N SER A 3 7.59 -33.35 14.35
CA SER A 3 8.70 -34.34 14.33
C SER A 3 9.73 -33.84 13.30
N ILE A 4 10.73 -33.12 13.74
CA ILE A 4 11.88 -32.65 12.93
C ILE A 4 12.87 -33.84 12.83
N GLY A 5 12.43 -34.96 12.26
CA GLY A 5 13.27 -36.10 12.05
C GLY A 5 13.23 -36.55 10.61
N SER A 6 14.32 -36.43 9.88
CA SER A 6 14.68 -36.85 8.52
C SER A 6 14.67 -35.81 7.39
N ASP A 7 14.00 -34.68 7.47
CA ASP A 7 13.91 -33.70 6.36
C ASP A 7 14.61 -32.35 6.64
N ILE A 8 15.50 -32.24 7.62
CA ILE A 8 16.23 -31.01 7.99
C ILE A 8 16.98 -30.40 6.78
N ASN A 9 17.41 -31.24 5.84
CA ASN A 9 18.13 -30.79 4.64
C ASN A 9 17.24 -30.05 3.60
N ARG A 10 15.91 -30.01 3.82
CA ARG A 10 14.94 -29.33 2.95
C ARG A 10 14.30 -28.10 3.59
N ILE A 11 14.72 -27.70 4.79
CA ILE A 11 14.19 -26.53 5.49
C ILE A 11 15.15 -25.37 5.28
N VAL A 12 14.66 -24.27 4.67
CA VAL A 12 15.45 -23.08 4.39
C VAL A 12 15.50 -22.15 5.59
N ALA A 13 14.40 -22.02 6.32
CA ALA A 13 14.36 -21.25 7.55
C ALA A 13 13.50 -21.93 8.61
N TRP A 14 13.89 -21.82 9.87
CA TRP A 14 13.08 -22.32 10.97
C TRP A 14 13.30 -21.50 12.25
N THR A 15 12.26 -21.43 13.05
CA THR A 15 12.23 -20.82 14.37
C THR A 15 11.77 -21.83 15.41
N GLN A 16 12.33 -21.76 16.61
CA GLN A 16 11.93 -22.58 17.74
C GLN A 16 11.84 -21.71 18.98
N ARG A 17 10.60 -21.52 19.47
CA ARG A 17 10.27 -20.74 20.67
C ARG A 17 10.97 -19.37 20.66
N CYS A 18 10.88 -18.69 19.51
CA CYS A 18 11.58 -17.44 19.27
C CYS A 18 10.71 -16.26 19.72
N SER A 19 11.27 -15.41 20.58
CA SER A 19 10.67 -14.16 21.00
C SER A 19 11.63 -13.02 20.71
N PHE A 20 11.09 -11.83 20.38
CA PHE A 20 11.89 -10.64 20.14
C PHE A 20 11.17 -9.38 20.65
N ALA A 21 11.89 -8.59 21.43
CA ALA A 21 11.46 -7.27 21.89
C ALA A 21 12.43 -6.20 21.40
N TYR A 22 11.91 -5.10 20.82
CA TYR A 22 12.74 -3.95 20.42
C TYR A 22 13.16 -3.13 21.64
N HIS A 23 14.43 -2.69 21.66
CA HIS A 23 14.86 -1.67 22.61
C HIS A 23 14.30 -0.31 22.16
N ALA A 24 13.52 0.34 23.03
CA ALA A 24 13.01 1.69 22.78
C ALA A 24 13.85 2.72 23.57
N ASP A 25 14.19 3.83 22.92
CA ASP A 25 15.08 4.87 23.48
C ASP A 25 14.58 5.57 24.75
N GLU A 26 13.32 5.46 25.17
CA GLU A 26 12.75 6.04 26.40
C GLU A 26 11.40 5.42 26.84
N ALA A 27 10.93 4.35 26.19
CA ALA A 27 9.66 3.71 26.52
C ALA A 27 9.87 2.21 26.80
N ALA A 28 8.89 1.57 27.40
CA ALA A 28 8.92 0.15 27.70
C ALA A 28 9.22 -0.69 26.44
N GLU A 29 9.98 -1.77 26.61
CA GLU A 29 10.21 -2.80 25.59
C GLU A 29 8.90 -3.13 24.88
N VAL A 30 8.94 -3.18 23.54
CA VAL A 30 7.76 -3.55 22.75
C VAL A 30 7.95 -4.99 22.28
N ASP A 31 7.24 -5.90 22.91
CA ASP A 31 7.15 -7.31 22.47
C ASP A 31 6.60 -7.36 21.05
N ALA A 32 7.45 -7.77 20.12
CA ALA A 32 7.09 -7.82 18.70
C ALA A 32 6.87 -9.25 18.18
N LEU A 33 7.58 -10.23 18.77
CA LEU A 33 7.37 -11.66 18.54
C LEU A 33 7.35 -12.39 19.89
N ASN A 34 6.48 -13.39 20.02
CA ASN A 34 6.31 -14.15 21.24
C ASN A 34 6.11 -15.64 20.94
N ASP A 35 7.05 -16.47 21.38
CA ASP A 35 7.05 -17.95 21.29
C ASP A 35 6.80 -18.48 19.86
N ILE A 36 7.37 -17.85 18.84
CA ILE A 36 7.22 -18.26 17.44
C ILE A 36 7.97 -19.59 17.22
N SER A 37 7.25 -20.56 16.68
CA SER A 37 7.82 -21.83 16.20
C SER A 37 7.24 -22.14 14.83
N CYS A 38 8.08 -22.06 13.78
CA CYS A 38 7.69 -22.21 12.38
C CYS A 38 8.86 -22.73 11.56
N ALA A 39 8.59 -23.48 10.49
CA ALA A 39 9.58 -23.93 9.54
C ALA A 39 9.14 -23.59 8.11
N ILE A 40 10.06 -23.13 7.27
CA ILE A 40 9.84 -22.81 5.85
C ILE A 40 10.63 -23.82 5.02
N PRO A 41 9.95 -24.78 4.37
CA PRO A 41 10.56 -25.72 3.44
C PRO A 41 11.13 -25.05 2.19
N GLN A 42 12.09 -25.72 1.56
CA GLN A 42 12.65 -25.29 0.29
C GLN A 42 11.61 -25.37 -0.83
N GLY A 43 11.53 -24.33 -1.66
CA GLY A 43 10.60 -24.24 -2.79
C GLY A 43 9.19 -23.83 -2.41
N GLU A 44 8.92 -23.59 -1.12
CA GLU A 44 7.60 -23.15 -0.64
C GLU A 44 7.42 -21.66 -0.83
N ILE A 45 6.20 -21.25 -1.18
CA ILE A 45 5.72 -19.86 -1.06
C ILE A 45 4.82 -19.77 0.18
N ALA A 46 5.34 -19.17 1.24
CA ALA A 46 4.62 -18.92 2.49
C ALA A 46 4.14 -17.46 2.56
N ILE A 47 2.83 -17.26 2.78
CA ILE A 47 2.22 -15.95 2.95
C ILE A 47 2.02 -15.68 4.44
N LEU A 48 2.67 -14.63 4.95
CA LEU A 48 2.45 -14.12 6.30
C LEU A 48 1.31 -13.11 6.26
N CYS A 49 0.22 -13.40 6.92
CA CYS A 49 -0.95 -12.52 6.98
C CYS A 49 -1.37 -12.25 8.43
N GLY A 50 -2.18 -11.22 8.64
CA GLY A 50 -2.60 -10.74 9.96
C GLY A 50 -2.78 -9.24 9.99
N GLN A 51 -3.25 -8.70 11.10
CA GLN A 51 -3.48 -7.29 11.28
C GLN A 51 -2.18 -6.46 11.28
N SER A 52 -2.28 -5.16 11.13
CA SER A 52 -1.13 -4.25 11.24
C SER A 52 -0.54 -4.30 12.65
N GLY A 53 0.79 -4.39 12.75
CA GLY A 53 1.46 -4.49 14.04
C GLY A 53 1.48 -5.88 14.68
N CYS A 54 0.95 -6.92 14.03
CA CYS A 54 0.93 -8.29 14.59
C CYS A 54 2.26 -9.04 14.51
N GLY A 55 3.36 -8.43 14.05
CA GLY A 55 4.70 -9.04 14.05
C GLY A 55 5.22 -9.53 12.70
N LYS A 56 4.47 -9.45 11.58
CA LYS A 56 4.91 -9.90 10.24
C LYS A 56 6.23 -9.28 9.79
N THR A 57 6.32 -7.95 9.80
CA THR A 57 7.56 -7.22 9.45
C THR A 57 8.72 -7.56 10.39
N THR A 58 8.45 -7.80 11.67
CA THR A 58 9.49 -8.25 12.61
C THR A 58 9.98 -9.65 12.24
N TYR A 59 9.07 -10.54 11.86
CA TYR A 59 9.45 -11.87 11.41
C TYR A 59 10.21 -11.85 10.07
N THR A 60 9.83 -11.00 9.11
CA THR A 60 10.61 -10.81 7.87
C THR A 60 12.01 -10.27 8.15
N ARG A 61 12.17 -9.35 9.11
CA ARG A 61 13.47 -8.84 9.56
C ARG A 61 14.33 -9.90 10.26
N LEU A 62 13.70 -10.86 10.92
CA LEU A 62 14.39 -12.00 11.51
C LEU A 62 14.93 -12.94 10.41
N LEU A 63 14.10 -13.22 9.39
CA LEU A 63 14.47 -14.08 8.25
C LEU A 63 15.66 -13.53 7.45
N ASN A 64 15.77 -12.22 7.28
CA ASN A 64 16.84 -11.59 6.52
C ASN A 64 18.01 -11.08 7.37
N GLY A 65 18.03 -11.40 8.68
CA GLY A 65 19.12 -11.10 9.60
C GLY A 65 19.23 -9.65 10.05
N LEU A 66 18.24 -8.80 9.71
CA LEU A 66 18.21 -7.40 10.21
C LEU A 66 17.93 -7.34 11.71
N ILE A 67 17.35 -8.38 12.29
CA ILE A 67 17.20 -8.59 13.72
C ILE A 67 18.12 -9.75 14.14
N PRO A 68 18.89 -9.58 15.21
CA PRO A 68 19.12 -8.36 16.01
C PRO A 68 20.25 -7.49 15.47
N GLY A 69 20.80 -7.81 14.29
CA GLY A 69 22.03 -7.21 13.78
C GLY A 69 21.96 -5.71 13.45
N PHE A 70 20.85 -5.24 12.90
CA PHE A 70 20.61 -3.83 12.55
C PHE A 70 19.58 -3.18 13.50
N TYR A 71 18.50 -3.87 13.77
CA TYR A 71 17.50 -3.43 14.75
C TYR A 71 17.82 -4.09 16.10
N SER A 72 18.28 -3.29 17.07
CA SER A 72 18.64 -3.78 18.40
C SER A 72 17.41 -4.22 19.20
N GLY A 73 17.57 -5.28 19.96
CA GLY A 73 16.52 -5.84 20.79
C GLY A 73 16.94 -7.17 21.40
N ASP A 74 16.11 -7.68 22.30
CA ASP A 74 16.31 -8.94 22.99
C ASP A 74 15.72 -10.10 22.21
N LEU A 75 16.58 -10.95 21.66
CA LEU A 75 16.22 -12.17 20.92
C LEU A 75 16.36 -13.39 21.83
N GLN A 76 15.27 -14.12 22.03
CA GLN A 76 15.23 -15.39 22.75
C GLN A 76 14.85 -16.52 21.81
N GLY A 77 15.17 -17.78 22.19
CA GLY A 77 14.92 -18.95 21.38
C GLY A 77 15.97 -19.18 20.31
N ILE A 78 15.58 -19.87 19.23
CA ILE A 78 16.48 -20.21 18.12
C ILE A 78 15.81 -19.82 16.81
N HIS A 79 16.57 -19.10 15.98
CA HIS A 79 16.19 -18.86 14.60
C HIS A 79 17.35 -19.19 13.66
N MET A 80 17.04 -19.89 12.58
CA MET A 80 17.97 -20.26 11.52
C MET A 80 17.38 -19.88 10.15
N THR A 81 18.18 -19.22 9.31
CA THR A 81 17.85 -18.97 7.89
C THR A 81 19.05 -19.33 7.03
N CYS A 82 18.86 -20.18 6.02
CA CYS A 82 19.93 -20.64 5.13
C CYS A 82 21.17 -21.15 5.90
N GLY A 83 20.96 -21.85 7.02
CA GLY A 83 22.05 -22.34 7.87
C GLY A 83 22.70 -21.30 8.78
N ILE A 84 22.24 -20.04 8.75
CA ILE A 84 22.78 -18.93 9.55
C ILE A 84 21.92 -18.76 10.80
N ARG A 85 22.54 -18.74 11.98
CA ARG A 85 21.84 -18.53 13.26
C ARG A 85 21.79 -17.03 13.58
N ALA A 86 20.58 -16.52 13.76
CA ALA A 86 20.37 -15.15 14.17
C ALA A 86 21.00 -14.84 15.54
N GLY A 87 21.56 -13.65 15.68
CA GLY A 87 22.24 -13.20 16.89
C GLY A 87 23.65 -13.74 17.09
N LEU A 88 24.10 -14.75 16.31
CA LEU A 88 25.47 -15.27 16.36
C LEU A 88 26.31 -14.86 15.15
N ALA A 89 25.69 -14.69 13.99
CA ALA A 89 26.35 -14.26 12.76
C ALA A 89 26.04 -12.78 12.48
N PRO A 90 26.97 -12.04 11.90
CA PRO A 90 26.74 -10.66 11.48
C PRO A 90 25.78 -10.62 10.28
N VAL A 91 25.13 -9.47 10.04
CA VAL A 91 24.11 -9.31 8.98
C VAL A 91 24.70 -9.56 7.58
N GLU A 92 25.96 -9.29 7.37
CA GLU A 92 26.69 -9.53 6.10
C GLU A 92 26.70 -11.01 5.69
N SER A 93 26.56 -11.93 6.66
CA SER A 93 26.49 -13.38 6.39
C SER A 93 25.25 -13.76 5.57
N TYR A 94 24.19 -12.96 5.61
CA TYR A 94 22.96 -13.18 4.85
C TYR A 94 23.08 -12.73 3.38
N VAL A 95 24.13 -11.99 3.01
CA VAL A 95 24.36 -11.55 1.63
C VAL A 95 24.50 -12.76 0.72
N GLY A 96 23.73 -12.78 -0.36
CA GLY A 96 23.66 -13.89 -1.31
C GLY A 96 22.89 -15.13 -0.82
N GLN A 97 22.50 -15.18 0.45
CA GLN A 97 21.66 -16.25 0.98
C GLN A 97 20.18 -15.86 1.01
N VAL A 98 19.89 -14.59 1.32
CA VAL A 98 18.53 -14.05 1.41
C VAL A 98 18.43 -12.81 0.53
N GLY A 99 17.47 -12.83 -0.41
CA GLY A 99 17.03 -11.64 -1.15
C GLY A 99 15.92 -10.93 -0.41
N SER A 100 15.99 -9.61 -0.29
CA SER A 100 14.97 -8.82 0.43
C SER A 100 14.30 -7.80 -0.48
N VAL A 101 12.98 -7.69 -0.37
CA VAL A 101 12.17 -6.64 -1.00
C VAL A 101 11.41 -5.92 0.09
N PHE A 102 11.75 -4.65 0.35
CA PHE A 102 11.16 -3.87 1.42
C PHE A 102 9.87 -3.18 0.99
N GLN A 103 9.01 -2.86 1.95
CA GLN A 103 7.74 -2.15 1.78
C GLN A 103 7.89 -0.85 0.96
N ASN A 104 8.95 -0.09 1.20
CA ASN A 104 9.25 1.11 0.44
C ASN A 104 10.50 0.91 -0.43
N PRO A 105 10.36 0.66 -1.73
CA PRO A 105 11.51 0.44 -2.61
C PRO A 105 12.46 1.63 -2.69
N LYS A 106 12.00 2.85 -2.36
CA LYS A 106 12.86 4.05 -2.37
C LYS A 106 13.98 4.00 -1.32
N THR A 107 13.76 3.26 -0.23
CA THR A 107 14.77 3.10 0.83
C THR A 107 15.77 1.99 0.55
N GLN A 108 15.55 1.22 -0.53
CA GLN A 108 16.38 0.08 -0.89
C GLN A 108 17.45 0.43 -1.92
N TYR A 109 17.28 1.52 -2.70
CA TYR A 109 18.19 1.87 -3.79
C TYR A 109 19.42 2.63 -3.32
N PHE A 110 20.58 2.21 -3.84
CA PHE A 110 21.86 2.83 -3.59
C PHE A 110 22.36 3.62 -4.82
N ASN A 111 21.96 3.24 -6.02
CA ASN A 111 22.42 3.83 -7.27
C ASN A 111 21.39 4.78 -7.89
N ALA A 112 21.87 5.67 -8.75
CA ALA A 112 21.00 6.57 -9.51
C ALA A 112 20.47 5.94 -10.80
N ASP A 113 21.21 4.95 -11.35
CA ASP A 113 20.89 4.22 -12.59
C ASP A 113 20.41 2.80 -12.29
N SER A 114 19.47 2.34 -13.08
CA SER A 114 18.85 1.02 -12.90
C SER A 114 19.77 -0.16 -13.24
N THR A 115 20.70 0.03 -14.17
CA THR A 115 21.68 -1.01 -14.52
C THR A 115 22.72 -1.17 -13.41
N ASP A 116 23.21 -0.06 -12.88
CA ASP A 116 24.16 -0.04 -11.77
C ASP A 116 23.51 -0.63 -10.51
N GLU A 117 22.21 -0.37 -10.29
CA GLU A 117 21.48 -0.96 -9.18
C GLU A 117 21.37 -2.49 -9.27
N LEU A 118 21.13 -3.04 -10.46
CA LEU A 118 21.15 -4.49 -10.67
C LEU A 118 22.57 -5.06 -10.52
N ALA A 119 23.60 -4.34 -10.96
CA ALA A 119 24.99 -4.78 -10.83
C ALA A 119 25.51 -4.78 -9.39
N PHE A 120 25.00 -3.85 -8.57
CA PHE A 120 25.51 -3.54 -7.24
C PHE A 120 25.68 -4.75 -6.30
N PRO A 121 24.69 -5.68 -6.14
CA PRO A 121 24.90 -6.86 -5.30
C PRO A 121 26.07 -7.74 -5.76
N CYS A 122 26.25 -7.89 -7.07
CA CYS A 122 27.32 -8.70 -7.64
C CYS A 122 28.69 -8.02 -7.51
N GLU A 123 28.75 -6.68 -7.61
CA GLU A 123 29.96 -5.89 -7.40
C GLU A 123 30.47 -6.03 -5.97
N ASN A 124 29.56 -5.92 -4.99
CA ASN A 124 29.87 -6.04 -3.57
C ASN A 124 30.41 -7.43 -3.17
N THR A 125 30.07 -8.47 -3.95
CA THR A 125 30.60 -9.82 -3.74
C THR A 125 31.86 -10.13 -4.53
N GLY A 126 32.40 -9.13 -5.26
CA GLY A 126 33.64 -9.29 -6.03
C GLY A 126 33.49 -10.13 -7.30
N MET A 127 32.27 -10.23 -7.85
CA MET A 127 32.03 -10.93 -9.12
C MET A 127 32.76 -10.23 -10.27
N SER A 128 33.30 -10.98 -11.22
CA SER A 128 34.01 -10.38 -12.37
C SER A 128 33.07 -9.57 -13.26
N PRO A 129 33.52 -8.46 -13.88
CA PRO A 129 32.69 -7.59 -14.72
C PRO A 129 31.99 -8.31 -15.88
N ALA A 130 32.60 -9.36 -16.43
CA ALA A 130 31.99 -10.16 -17.49
C ALA A 130 30.78 -10.95 -16.97
N ARG A 131 30.93 -11.58 -15.80
CA ARG A 131 29.82 -12.30 -15.13
C ARG A 131 28.70 -11.36 -14.69
N ILE A 132 29.04 -10.17 -14.18
CA ILE A 132 28.05 -9.15 -13.80
C ILE A 132 27.20 -8.76 -15.00
N ARG A 133 27.82 -8.41 -16.13
CA ARG A 133 27.07 -8.06 -17.37
C ARG A 133 26.16 -9.18 -17.83
N GLN A 134 26.65 -10.42 -17.82
CA GLN A 134 25.83 -11.58 -18.18
C GLN A 134 24.64 -11.73 -17.22
N ARG A 135 24.88 -11.65 -15.91
CA ARG A 135 23.82 -11.79 -14.90
C ARG A 135 22.75 -10.69 -15.00
N VAL A 136 23.16 -9.43 -15.20
CA VAL A 136 22.23 -8.31 -15.44
C VAL A 136 21.38 -8.58 -16.68
N HIS A 137 21.98 -9.07 -17.77
CA HIS A 137 21.26 -9.43 -18.98
C HIS A 137 20.23 -10.54 -18.69
N ASP A 138 20.66 -11.63 -18.06
CA ASP A 138 19.82 -12.81 -17.81
C ASP A 138 18.63 -12.47 -16.91
N VAL A 139 18.85 -11.73 -15.82
CA VAL A 139 17.79 -11.27 -14.92
C VAL A 139 16.84 -10.28 -15.61
N ALA A 140 17.38 -9.38 -16.44
CA ALA A 140 16.54 -8.44 -17.19
C ALA A 140 15.66 -9.13 -18.23
N GLU A 141 16.13 -10.24 -18.85
CA GLU A 141 15.32 -11.10 -19.71
C GLU A 141 14.28 -11.90 -18.92
N GLN A 142 14.70 -12.56 -17.84
CA GLN A 142 13.82 -13.39 -16.99
C GLN A 142 12.58 -12.61 -16.54
N PHE A 143 12.74 -11.34 -16.17
CA PHE A 143 11.65 -10.49 -15.67
C PHE A 143 11.10 -9.50 -16.71
N HIS A 144 11.55 -9.57 -17.98
CA HIS A 144 11.12 -8.66 -19.06
C HIS A 144 11.33 -7.18 -18.74
N ILE A 145 12.41 -6.83 -18.04
CA ILE A 145 12.72 -5.45 -17.61
C ILE A 145 13.84 -4.80 -18.40
N ARG A 146 14.27 -5.35 -19.55
CA ARG A 146 15.31 -4.74 -20.42
C ARG A 146 15.05 -3.27 -20.73
N HIS A 147 13.78 -2.90 -20.91
CA HIS A 147 13.36 -1.53 -21.19
C HIS A 147 13.60 -0.55 -20.03
N LEU A 148 13.90 -1.06 -18.84
CA LEU A 148 14.24 -0.27 -17.64
C LEU A 148 15.75 0.00 -17.53
N LEU A 149 16.61 -0.78 -18.20
CA LEU A 149 18.08 -0.61 -18.11
C LEU A 149 18.52 0.76 -18.64
N GLY A 150 19.54 1.33 -18.02
CA GLY A 150 20.09 2.64 -18.37
C GLY A 150 19.19 3.82 -18.04
N ARG A 151 18.20 3.62 -17.16
CA ARG A 151 17.28 4.69 -16.74
C ARG A 151 17.59 5.20 -15.35
N ARG A 152 17.41 6.49 -15.16
CA ARG A 152 17.46 7.07 -13.82
C ARG A 152 16.34 6.54 -12.95
N ILE A 153 16.66 5.92 -11.81
CA ILE A 153 15.67 5.31 -10.88
C ILE A 153 14.63 6.32 -10.43
N MET A 154 15.02 7.58 -10.20
CA MET A 154 14.09 8.63 -9.81
C MET A 154 13.00 8.92 -10.86
N THR A 155 13.23 8.57 -12.14
CA THR A 155 12.26 8.78 -13.22
C THR A 155 11.33 7.57 -13.43
N LEU A 156 11.59 6.45 -12.78
CA LEU A 156 10.78 5.24 -12.85
C LEU A 156 9.48 5.42 -12.06
N SER A 157 8.39 4.82 -12.56
CA SER A 157 7.13 4.72 -11.82
C SER A 157 7.27 3.83 -10.57
N GLY A 158 6.31 3.89 -9.66
CA GLY A 158 6.29 3.02 -8.46
C GLY A 158 6.39 1.54 -8.81
N GLY A 159 5.58 1.08 -9.78
CA GLY A 159 5.60 -0.31 -10.24
C GLY A 159 6.93 -0.69 -10.92
N GLN A 160 7.52 0.19 -11.73
CA GLN A 160 8.83 -0.06 -12.33
C GLN A 160 9.95 -0.15 -11.29
N LYS A 161 9.87 0.67 -10.24
CA LYS A 161 10.76 0.56 -9.09
C LYS A 161 10.60 -0.80 -8.41
N GLN A 162 9.37 -1.21 -8.14
CA GLN A 162 9.12 -2.51 -7.52
C GLN A 162 9.68 -3.67 -8.35
N GLN A 163 9.47 -3.65 -9.67
CA GLN A 163 10.06 -4.64 -10.58
C GLN A 163 11.60 -4.68 -10.47
N LEU A 164 12.23 -3.50 -10.42
CA LEU A 164 13.68 -3.39 -10.27
C LEU A 164 14.15 -3.93 -8.91
N ALA A 165 13.42 -3.66 -7.82
CA ALA A 165 13.75 -4.15 -6.48
C ALA A 165 13.67 -5.70 -6.40
N VAL A 166 12.61 -6.29 -6.98
CA VAL A 166 12.49 -7.76 -7.06
C VAL A 166 13.63 -8.35 -7.91
N ALA A 167 13.93 -7.76 -9.07
CA ALA A 167 15.02 -8.23 -9.91
C ALA A 167 16.37 -8.13 -9.19
N ALA A 168 16.65 -7.01 -8.49
CA ALA A 168 17.89 -6.82 -7.73
C ALA A 168 18.04 -7.85 -6.61
N SER A 169 16.94 -8.21 -5.92
CA SER A 169 16.95 -9.23 -4.86
C SER A 169 17.35 -10.64 -5.35
N THR A 170 17.20 -10.91 -6.65
CA THR A 170 17.55 -12.21 -7.27
C THR A 170 18.98 -12.27 -7.85
N MET A 171 19.70 -11.15 -7.91
CA MET A 171 20.99 -11.06 -8.60
C MET A 171 22.03 -12.06 -8.11
N LEU A 172 22.03 -12.39 -6.82
CA LEU A 172 22.96 -13.35 -6.21
C LEU A 172 22.40 -14.78 -6.15
N ALA A 173 21.26 -15.06 -6.79
CA ALA A 173 20.57 -16.36 -6.74
C ALA A 173 20.39 -16.88 -5.30
N PRO A 174 19.69 -16.14 -4.41
CA PRO A 174 19.56 -16.49 -3.01
C PRO A 174 18.74 -17.78 -2.82
N GLY A 175 18.91 -18.43 -1.67
CA GLY A 175 18.10 -19.60 -1.28
C GLY A 175 16.68 -19.21 -0.79
N LEU A 176 16.49 -17.97 -0.36
CA LEU A 176 15.22 -17.43 0.15
C LEU A 176 15.02 -15.99 -0.36
N ILE A 177 13.80 -15.67 -0.78
CA ILE A 177 13.37 -14.30 -1.02
C ILE A 177 12.33 -13.92 0.02
N VAL A 178 12.54 -12.79 0.69
CA VAL A 178 11.61 -12.22 1.69
C VAL A 178 11.05 -10.91 1.15
N MET A 179 9.73 -10.81 1.08
CA MET A 179 9.03 -9.61 0.62
C MET A 179 8.13 -9.08 1.73
N ASP A 180 8.30 -7.80 2.08
CA ASP A 180 7.48 -7.14 3.10
C ASP A 180 6.57 -6.12 2.43
N GLU A 181 5.26 -6.39 2.40
CA GLU A 181 4.20 -5.60 1.77
C GLU A 181 4.56 -5.07 0.37
N PRO A 182 4.94 -5.94 -0.58
CA PRO A 182 5.48 -5.53 -1.87
C PRO A 182 4.47 -4.80 -2.75
N THR A 183 3.16 -4.86 -2.44
CA THR A 183 2.10 -4.19 -3.21
C THR A 183 1.73 -2.81 -2.68
N SER A 184 2.34 -2.34 -1.60
CA SER A 184 2.09 -1.01 -1.05
C SER A 184 2.28 0.07 -2.12
N ASN A 185 1.25 0.90 -2.36
CA ASN A 185 1.24 1.99 -3.35
C ASN A 185 1.31 1.56 -4.83
N LEU A 186 1.08 0.29 -5.17
CA LEU A 186 1.00 -0.18 -6.54
C LEU A 186 -0.42 -0.14 -7.08
N ASP A 187 -0.57 0.24 -8.36
CA ASP A 187 -1.81 0.06 -9.11
C ASP A 187 -1.96 -1.39 -9.61
N MET A 188 -3.12 -1.72 -10.14
CA MET A 188 -3.43 -3.09 -10.57
C MET A 188 -2.51 -3.60 -11.67
N VAL A 189 -2.05 -2.73 -12.57
CA VAL A 189 -1.12 -3.10 -13.66
C VAL A 189 0.23 -3.50 -13.05
N ALA A 190 0.72 -2.73 -12.07
CA ALA A 190 1.97 -3.04 -11.39
C ALA A 190 1.84 -4.30 -10.51
N ILE A 191 0.69 -4.51 -9.86
CA ILE A 191 0.40 -5.72 -9.07
C ILE A 191 0.41 -6.96 -9.97
N ARG A 192 -0.25 -6.93 -11.14
CA ARG A 192 -0.21 -8.04 -12.11
C ARG A 192 1.23 -8.38 -12.55
N ARG A 193 2.04 -7.37 -12.85
CA ARG A 193 3.46 -7.59 -13.19
C ARG A 193 4.25 -8.20 -12.05
N LEU A 194 3.99 -7.79 -10.80
CA LEU A 194 4.60 -8.39 -9.63
C LEU A 194 4.19 -9.85 -9.47
N HIS A 195 2.91 -10.16 -9.65
CA HIS A 195 2.38 -11.53 -9.66
C HIS A 195 3.11 -12.39 -10.71
N ASP A 196 3.27 -11.89 -11.95
CA ASP A 196 3.99 -12.60 -13.01
C ASP A 196 5.45 -12.86 -12.66
N MET A 197 6.12 -11.91 -11.97
CA MET A 197 7.50 -12.10 -11.52
C MET A 197 7.59 -13.17 -10.44
N VAL A 198 6.69 -13.15 -9.44
CA VAL A 198 6.65 -14.16 -8.36
C VAL A 198 6.26 -15.53 -8.93
N SER A 199 5.34 -15.58 -9.88
CA SER A 199 4.95 -16.81 -10.59
C SER A 199 6.14 -17.48 -11.30
N ARG A 200 7.02 -16.69 -11.93
CA ARG A 200 8.27 -17.21 -12.54
C ARG A 200 9.25 -17.70 -11.50
N LEU A 201 9.43 -16.97 -10.41
CA LEU A 201 10.28 -17.41 -9.30
C LEU A 201 9.78 -18.74 -8.71
N ARG A 202 8.44 -18.92 -8.59
CA ARG A 202 7.83 -20.17 -8.18
C ARG A 202 8.16 -21.30 -9.15
N ALA A 203 8.03 -21.06 -10.45
CA ALA A 203 8.35 -22.05 -11.49
C ALA A 203 9.83 -22.47 -11.47
N ASP A 204 10.73 -21.56 -11.05
CA ASP A 204 12.15 -21.84 -10.85
C ASP A 204 12.45 -22.55 -9.51
N GLY A 205 11.43 -22.87 -8.70
CA GLY A 205 11.56 -23.55 -7.41
C GLY A 205 12.11 -22.67 -6.29
N MET A 206 12.00 -21.36 -6.41
CA MET A 206 12.48 -20.40 -5.40
C MET A 206 11.63 -20.47 -4.13
N THR A 207 12.27 -20.44 -2.97
CA THR A 207 11.58 -20.29 -1.69
C THR A 207 11.26 -18.83 -1.47
N ILE A 208 9.99 -18.50 -1.16
CA ILE A 208 9.54 -17.12 -1.03
C ILE A 208 8.68 -16.96 0.23
N VAL A 209 8.96 -15.93 1.02
CA VAL A 209 8.11 -15.52 2.13
C VAL A 209 7.58 -14.13 1.84
N ILE A 210 6.26 -13.95 1.82
CA ILE A 210 5.61 -12.69 1.53
C ILE A 210 4.76 -12.28 2.73
N ALA A 211 5.10 -11.17 3.38
CA ALA A 211 4.22 -10.54 4.35
C ALA A 211 3.28 -9.59 3.60
N GLU A 212 1.96 -9.77 3.73
CA GLU A 212 1.02 -9.00 2.92
C GLU A 212 -0.33 -8.82 3.64
N HIS A 213 -0.98 -7.68 3.32
CA HIS A 213 -2.36 -7.40 3.72
C HIS A 213 -3.36 -7.67 2.60
N ARG A 214 -3.02 -7.35 1.36
CA ARG A 214 -3.85 -7.58 0.17
C ARG A 214 -3.58 -8.97 -0.38
N LEU A 215 -4.28 -9.96 0.10
CA LEU A 215 -3.98 -11.36 -0.20
C LEU A 215 -4.39 -11.80 -1.62
N ALA A 216 -5.41 -11.18 -2.20
CA ALA A 216 -6.01 -11.58 -3.47
C ALA A 216 -5.02 -11.69 -4.64
N TRP A 217 -3.93 -10.88 -4.65
CA TRP A 217 -2.98 -10.88 -5.76
C TRP A 217 -1.99 -12.05 -5.73
N CYS A 218 -1.78 -12.67 -4.56
CA CYS A 218 -0.79 -13.75 -4.38
C CYS A 218 -1.41 -15.05 -3.83
N ALA A 219 -2.71 -15.06 -3.62
CA ALA A 219 -3.40 -16.19 -3.00
C ALA A 219 -3.27 -17.49 -3.79
N ASP A 220 -3.29 -17.41 -5.13
CA ASP A 220 -3.11 -18.54 -6.05
C ASP A 220 -1.65 -19.02 -6.17
N LEU A 221 -0.70 -18.21 -5.73
CA LEU A 221 0.73 -18.55 -5.69
C LEU A 221 1.15 -19.22 -4.38
N ALA A 222 0.34 -19.10 -3.33
CA ALA A 222 0.68 -19.61 -2.01
C ALA A 222 0.65 -21.14 -1.96
N ASP A 223 1.57 -21.72 -1.21
CA ASP A 223 1.51 -23.12 -0.76
C ASP A 223 0.96 -23.17 0.66
N ARG A 224 1.26 -22.15 1.49
CA ARG A 224 0.80 -22.06 2.88
C ARG A 224 0.55 -20.62 3.33
N PHE A 225 -0.44 -20.44 4.20
CA PHE A 225 -0.73 -19.19 4.90
C PHE A 225 -0.38 -19.32 6.39
N ILE A 226 0.36 -18.35 6.91
CA ILE A 226 0.75 -18.25 8.32
C ILE A 226 0.09 -17.00 8.88
N VAL A 227 -0.90 -17.19 9.75
CA VAL A 227 -1.69 -16.10 10.33
C VAL A 227 -1.04 -15.64 11.62
N PHE A 228 -0.61 -14.38 11.65
CA PHE A 228 -0.05 -13.72 12.82
C PHE A 228 -1.11 -12.95 13.59
N ASP A 229 -1.03 -12.99 14.92
CA ASP A 229 -1.83 -12.16 15.82
C ASP A 229 -1.02 -11.81 17.07
N HIS A 230 -0.94 -10.53 17.41
CA HIS A 230 -0.24 -10.01 18.61
C HIS A 230 1.14 -10.66 18.87
N GLY A 231 1.97 -10.74 17.85
CA GLY A 231 3.33 -11.29 17.97
C GLY A 231 3.40 -12.83 17.98
N THR A 232 2.28 -13.54 17.87
CA THR A 232 2.20 -15.01 17.86
C THR A 232 1.70 -15.54 16.52
N ILE A 233 1.91 -16.83 16.25
CA ILE A 233 1.25 -17.53 15.14
C ILE A 233 -0.08 -18.08 15.64
N LEU A 234 -1.18 -17.51 15.14
CA LEU A 234 -2.54 -17.95 15.45
C LEU A 234 -2.85 -19.29 14.76
N GLY A 235 -2.30 -19.53 13.57
CA GLY A 235 -2.48 -20.77 12.84
C GLY A 235 -1.68 -20.79 11.54
N GLU A 236 -1.39 -22.01 11.09
CA GLU A 236 -0.78 -22.32 9.80
C GLU A 236 -1.78 -23.14 9.00
N TYR A 237 -1.97 -22.80 7.74
CA TYR A 237 -2.99 -23.41 6.87
C TYR A 237 -2.39 -23.71 5.50
N GLU A 238 -2.61 -24.92 5.01
CA GLU A 238 -2.36 -25.24 3.61
C GLU A 238 -3.21 -24.34 2.71
N ALA A 239 -2.68 -23.97 1.54
CA ALA A 239 -3.37 -23.05 0.64
C ALA A 239 -4.78 -23.53 0.26
N SER A 240 -4.96 -24.83 -0.01
CA SER A 240 -6.26 -25.42 -0.34
C SER A 240 -7.31 -25.20 0.74
N ASP A 241 -6.92 -25.38 2.00
CA ASP A 241 -7.83 -25.25 3.16
C ASP A 241 -8.14 -23.77 3.44
N PHE A 242 -7.14 -22.91 3.29
CA PHE A 242 -7.29 -21.48 3.52
C PHE A 242 -8.17 -20.82 2.45
N LEU A 243 -7.96 -21.14 1.18
CA LEU A 243 -8.74 -20.63 0.06
C LEU A 243 -10.20 -21.15 0.05
N ALA A 244 -10.45 -22.30 0.70
CA ALA A 244 -11.80 -22.82 0.88
C ALA A 244 -12.56 -22.15 2.04
N MET A 245 -11.93 -21.27 2.82
CA MET A 245 -12.61 -20.58 3.92
C MET A 245 -13.68 -19.61 3.39
N SER A 246 -14.80 -19.53 4.12
CA SER A 246 -15.81 -18.50 3.83
C SER A 246 -15.24 -17.09 4.08
N GLU A 247 -15.75 -16.12 3.31
CA GLU A 247 -15.36 -14.71 3.49
C GLU A 247 -15.57 -14.23 4.92
N GLN A 248 -16.64 -14.69 5.58
CA GLN A 248 -16.92 -14.36 6.98
C GLN A 248 -15.80 -14.86 7.92
N ARG A 249 -15.27 -16.07 7.68
CA ARG A 249 -14.18 -16.61 8.49
C ARG A 249 -12.87 -15.87 8.25
N VAL A 250 -12.54 -15.54 7.00
CA VAL A 250 -11.37 -14.71 6.63
C VAL A 250 -11.49 -13.33 7.29
N ALA A 251 -12.68 -12.73 7.24
CA ALA A 251 -12.96 -11.45 7.88
C ALA A 251 -12.82 -11.51 9.42
N ALA A 252 -13.24 -12.61 10.05
CA ALA A 252 -13.10 -12.81 11.50
C ALA A 252 -11.63 -12.93 11.94
N LEU A 253 -10.73 -13.34 11.04
CA LEU A 253 -9.27 -13.30 11.24
C LEU A 253 -8.67 -11.90 11.03
N GLY A 254 -9.48 -10.89 10.72
CA GLY A 254 -9.02 -9.53 10.46
C GLY A 254 -8.36 -9.35 9.09
N LEU A 255 -8.53 -10.29 8.18
CA LEU A 255 -7.85 -10.34 6.89
C LEU A 255 -8.70 -9.73 5.77
N ARG A 256 -8.02 -9.16 4.76
CA ARG A 256 -8.61 -8.71 3.50
C ARG A 256 -9.09 -9.91 2.66
N ALA A 257 -9.92 -9.64 1.67
CA ALA A 257 -10.46 -10.67 0.80
C ALA A 257 -9.34 -11.49 0.11
N LEU A 258 -9.56 -12.80 0.02
CA LEU A 258 -8.70 -13.72 -0.74
C LEU A 258 -9.01 -13.69 -2.24
N ASP A 259 -10.23 -13.25 -2.58
CA ASP A 259 -10.72 -13.07 -3.93
C ASP A 259 -11.34 -11.67 -4.07
N ASP A 260 -10.78 -10.83 -4.93
CA ASP A 260 -11.28 -9.46 -5.17
C ASP A 260 -12.28 -9.35 -6.33
N ARG A 261 -12.55 -10.47 -7.06
CA ARG A 261 -13.50 -10.50 -8.20
C ARG A 261 -14.89 -9.99 -7.85
N PRO A 262 -15.52 -10.36 -6.71
CA PRO A 262 -16.83 -9.82 -6.36
C PRO A 262 -16.83 -8.29 -6.22
N TYR A 263 -15.76 -7.73 -5.66
CA TYR A 263 -15.59 -6.29 -5.48
C TYR A 263 -15.32 -5.58 -6.82
N ARG A 264 -14.51 -6.17 -7.70
CA ARG A 264 -14.29 -5.66 -9.07
C ARG A 264 -15.62 -5.60 -9.83
N LEU A 265 -16.41 -6.67 -9.81
CA LEU A 265 -17.73 -6.69 -10.44
C LEU A 265 -18.68 -5.62 -9.87
N ALA A 266 -18.66 -5.40 -8.54
CA ALA A 266 -19.46 -4.35 -7.92
C ALA A 266 -19.01 -2.94 -8.37
N VAL A 267 -17.71 -2.71 -8.48
CA VAL A 267 -17.14 -1.45 -8.99
C VAL A 267 -17.53 -1.23 -10.46
N HIS A 268 -17.40 -2.25 -11.29
CA HIS A 268 -17.80 -2.18 -12.71
C HIS A 268 -19.28 -1.84 -12.88
N ARG A 269 -20.17 -2.44 -12.07
CA ARG A 269 -21.59 -2.08 -12.09
C ARG A 269 -21.79 -0.59 -11.72
N LYS A 270 -21.08 -0.07 -10.72
CA LYS A 270 -21.14 1.34 -10.34
C LYS A 270 -20.62 2.28 -11.42
N LEU A 271 -19.63 1.85 -12.22
CA LEU A 271 -19.10 2.59 -13.38
C LEU A 271 -20.10 2.61 -14.54
N GLN A 272 -20.69 1.46 -14.91
CA GLN A 272 -21.60 1.31 -16.06
C GLN A 272 -22.92 2.07 -15.88
N HIS A 273 -23.46 2.13 -14.69
CA HIS A 273 -24.70 2.87 -14.41
C HIS A 273 -24.48 4.39 -14.36
N GLY A 274 -23.29 4.88 -14.84
CA GLY A 274 -22.92 6.30 -14.81
C GLY A 274 -22.86 6.86 -13.40
N GLY A 275 -22.97 5.96 -12.41
CA GLY A 275 -23.05 6.35 -11.01
C GLY A 275 -24.17 7.34 -10.75
N ILE A 276 -25.30 7.23 -11.45
CA ILE A 276 -26.48 8.04 -11.17
C ILE A 276 -26.99 7.61 -9.81
N ALA A 277 -26.88 8.48 -8.81
CA ALA A 277 -27.52 8.26 -7.54
C ALA A 277 -29.05 8.16 -7.77
N PRO A 278 -29.77 7.21 -7.13
CA PRO A 278 -31.19 6.97 -7.39
C PRO A 278 -32.13 8.16 -7.14
N ASP A 279 -31.61 9.35 -6.82
CA ASP A 279 -32.40 10.55 -6.51
C ASP A 279 -31.61 11.84 -6.88
N GLU A 280 -30.98 11.88 -8.07
CA GLU A 280 -30.13 13.01 -8.52
C GLU A 280 -30.84 14.37 -8.57
N ASP A 281 -32.16 14.39 -8.75
CA ASP A 281 -32.93 15.62 -8.89
C ASP A 281 -33.06 16.46 -7.59
N LYS A 282 -32.55 15.99 -6.44
CA LYS A 282 -32.76 16.67 -5.16
C LYS A 282 -31.50 17.00 -4.35
N ARG A 283 -30.33 16.52 -4.72
CA ARG A 283 -29.09 16.77 -3.94
C ARG A 283 -28.36 18.01 -4.44
N GLN A 284 -27.95 18.86 -3.52
CA GLN A 284 -27.16 20.06 -3.82
C GLN A 284 -25.77 19.66 -4.31
N VAL A 285 -25.39 20.13 -5.51
CA VAL A 285 -24.01 20.01 -6.02
C VAL A 285 -23.08 20.87 -5.16
N VAL A 286 -22.04 20.27 -4.62
CA VAL A 286 -20.99 20.98 -3.84
C VAL A 286 -19.81 21.30 -4.72
N ILE A 287 -19.28 20.33 -5.45
CA ILE A 287 -18.14 20.50 -6.39
C ILE A 287 -18.52 19.92 -7.75
N GLY A 288 -18.13 20.61 -8.82
CA GLY A 288 -18.27 20.13 -10.19
C GLY A 288 -17.04 20.42 -11.04
N ALA A 289 -16.81 19.61 -12.05
CA ALA A 289 -15.78 19.82 -13.08
C ALA A 289 -16.46 19.96 -14.44
N ARG A 290 -16.04 20.97 -15.24
CA ARG A 290 -16.58 21.20 -16.59
C ARG A 290 -15.47 21.52 -17.56
N GLY A 291 -15.35 20.70 -18.62
CA GLY A 291 -14.32 20.79 -19.64
C GLY A 291 -12.91 20.89 -19.04
N LEU A 292 -12.71 20.24 -17.91
CA LEU A 292 -11.51 20.40 -17.09
C LEU A 292 -10.35 19.61 -17.67
N SER A 293 -9.20 20.28 -17.87
CA SER A 293 -7.93 19.62 -18.17
C SER A 293 -6.94 19.91 -17.04
N VAL A 294 -6.33 18.85 -16.50
CA VAL A 294 -5.32 18.94 -15.43
C VAL A 294 -3.94 18.56 -15.95
N GLY A 295 -2.88 19.07 -15.32
CA GLY A 295 -1.54 18.73 -15.76
C GLY A 295 -0.45 19.66 -15.24
N HIS A 296 0.77 19.43 -15.74
CA HIS A 296 1.95 20.22 -15.39
C HIS A 296 2.57 20.84 -16.64
N THR A 297 2.99 22.12 -16.52
CA THR A 297 3.68 22.83 -17.58
C THR A 297 5.12 23.12 -17.16
N LYS A 298 6.08 22.97 -18.09
CA LYS A 298 7.46 23.42 -17.92
C LYS A 298 7.62 24.79 -18.59
N ARG A 299 8.19 25.79 -17.88
CA ARG A 299 8.64 27.04 -18.51
C ARG A 299 9.92 26.77 -19.31
N ARG A 300 9.91 27.05 -20.59
CA ARG A 300 11.15 27.16 -21.40
C ARG A 300 11.75 28.56 -21.27
N LEU A 301 13.08 28.69 -21.54
CA LEU A 301 13.85 29.93 -21.45
C LEU A 301 13.25 31.13 -22.22
N LEU A 302 12.35 30.89 -23.18
CA LEU A 302 11.68 31.90 -24.01
C LEU A 302 10.21 32.15 -23.58
N GLY A 303 9.84 31.86 -22.33
CA GLY A 303 8.51 32.23 -21.79
C GLY A 303 7.34 31.34 -22.24
N ARG A 304 7.50 30.46 -23.23
CA ARG A 304 6.44 29.51 -23.65
C ARG A 304 6.33 28.36 -22.64
N LYS A 305 5.11 28.19 -22.11
CA LYS A 305 4.76 27.01 -21.29
C LYS A 305 4.42 25.85 -22.21
N THR A 306 5.16 24.76 -22.14
CA THR A 306 4.79 23.51 -22.81
C THR A 306 4.25 22.53 -21.77
N PRO A 307 3.09 21.89 -22.02
CA PRO A 307 2.60 20.85 -21.11
C PRO A 307 3.59 19.68 -21.12
N VAL A 308 3.99 19.23 -19.94
CA VAL A 308 4.79 18.02 -19.74
C VAL A 308 3.86 16.82 -19.59
N PHE A 309 2.69 17.08 -19.02
CA PHE A 309 1.59 16.16 -18.82
C PHE A 309 0.30 16.95 -18.90
N ALA A 310 -0.68 16.42 -19.61
CA ALA A 310 -2.04 16.97 -19.69
C ALA A 310 -3.04 15.82 -19.78
N ARG A 311 -4.14 15.91 -19.05
CA ARG A 311 -5.24 14.97 -19.07
C ARG A 311 -6.56 15.72 -19.04
N ASP A 312 -7.45 15.37 -19.96
CA ASP A 312 -8.82 15.82 -19.97
C ASP A 312 -9.65 14.97 -19.01
N ILE A 313 -10.47 15.62 -18.21
CA ILE A 313 -11.27 15.03 -17.17
C ILE A 313 -12.73 15.03 -17.62
N PRO A 314 -13.43 13.90 -17.54
CA PRO A 314 -14.86 13.86 -17.79
C PRO A 314 -15.60 14.88 -16.93
N ASP A 315 -16.69 15.44 -17.42
CA ASP A 315 -17.56 16.29 -16.62
C ASP A 315 -18.23 15.47 -15.52
N PHE A 316 -18.18 15.96 -14.29
CA PHE A 316 -18.82 15.31 -13.15
C PHE A 316 -19.21 16.32 -12.08
N ASP A 317 -20.13 15.92 -11.22
CA ASP A 317 -20.54 16.63 -10.01
C ASP A 317 -20.37 15.72 -8.78
N ILE A 318 -20.08 16.31 -7.62
CA ILE A 318 -20.10 15.64 -6.32
C ILE A 318 -21.14 16.37 -5.47
N HIS A 319 -22.06 15.59 -4.95
CA HIS A 319 -23.21 16.12 -4.21
C HIS A 319 -22.97 16.15 -2.70
N LYS A 320 -23.75 16.93 -2.01
CA LYS A 320 -23.77 16.96 -0.55
C LYS A 320 -24.13 15.56 -0.01
N GLY A 321 -23.29 15.03 0.88
CA GLY A 321 -23.48 13.71 1.48
C GLY A 321 -23.12 12.54 0.58
N GLU A 322 -22.38 12.78 -0.51
CA GLU A 322 -21.92 11.76 -1.46
C GLU A 322 -20.46 11.38 -1.22
N ILE A 323 -20.16 10.10 -1.36
CA ILE A 323 -18.80 9.56 -1.47
C ILE A 323 -18.59 9.13 -2.92
N LEU A 324 -17.81 9.93 -3.68
CA LEU A 324 -17.42 9.61 -5.05
C LEU A 324 -16.04 8.95 -5.06
N GLY A 325 -15.95 7.74 -5.63
CA GLY A 325 -14.69 7.06 -5.92
C GLY A 325 -14.08 7.56 -7.22
N LEU A 326 -12.77 7.84 -7.23
CA LEU A 326 -12.00 8.15 -8.42
C LEU A 326 -10.95 7.06 -8.63
N MET A 327 -11.09 6.28 -9.70
CA MET A 327 -10.19 5.17 -10.03
C MET A 327 -9.39 5.46 -11.30
N GLY A 328 -8.33 4.69 -11.53
CA GLY A 328 -7.43 4.78 -12.68
C GLY A 328 -6.01 4.38 -12.32
N SER A 329 -5.15 4.13 -13.31
CA SER A 329 -3.75 3.73 -13.12
C SER A 329 -2.89 4.83 -12.49
N ASN A 330 -1.69 4.46 -12.01
CA ASN A 330 -0.76 5.43 -11.44
C ASN A 330 -0.20 6.35 -12.54
N GLY A 331 -0.16 7.65 -12.23
CA GLY A 331 0.33 8.68 -13.17
C GLY A 331 -0.73 9.23 -14.11
N VAL A 332 -1.98 8.72 -14.14
CA VAL A 332 -3.06 9.21 -15.01
C VAL A 332 -3.56 10.61 -14.65
N GLY A 333 -3.18 11.14 -13.48
CA GLY A 333 -3.53 12.50 -13.07
C GLY A 333 -4.49 12.60 -11.89
N LYS A 334 -4.82 11.51 -11.19
CA LYS A 334 -5.73 11.50 -10.03
C LYS A 334 -5.33 12.52 -8.95
N SER A 335 -4.10 12.46 -8.47
CA SER A 335 -3.60 13.41 -7.45
C SER A 335 -3.50 14.85 -7.97
N THR A 336 -3.28 15.04 -9.29
CA THR A 336 -3.31 16.37 -9.92
C THR A 336 -4.72 16.92 -9.93
N LEU A 337 -5.72 16.09 -10.25
CA LEU A 337 -7.14 16.45 -10.16
C LEU A 337 -7.53 16.78 -8.72
N ALA A 338 -7.17 15.94 -7.76
CA ALA A 338 -7.42 16.16 -6.33
C ALA A 338 -6.91 17.55 -5.87
N ARG A 339 -5.67 17.87 -6.21
CA ARG A 339 -5.07 19.21 -5.91
C ARG A 339 -5.79 20.35 -6.63
N THR A 340 -6.23 20.13 -7.87
CA THR A 340 -6.95 21.15 -8.65
C THR A 340 -8.32 21.45 -8.05
N LEU A 341 -9.07 20.40 -7.66
CA LEU A 341 -10.38 20.56 -7.00
C LEU A 341 -10.28 21.27 -5.64
N CYS A 342 -9.18 21.06 -4.91
CA CYS A 342 -8.91 21.78 -3.66
C CYS A 342 -8.26 23.16 -3.87
N GLY A 343 -8.10 23.65 -5.11
CA GLY A 343 -7.50 24.95 -5.41
C GLY A 343 -5.98 25.02 -5.18
N LEU A 344 -5.32 23.89 -4.91
CA LEU A 344 -3.86 23.83 -4.71
C LEU A 344 -3.08 23.87 -6.03
N ALA A 345 -3.70 23.43 -7.13
CA ALA A 345 -3.17 23.55 -8.48
C ALA A 345 -4.13 24.34 -9.37
N ALA A 346 -3.60 24.96 -10.42
CA ALA A 346 -4.42 25.59 -11.44
C ALA A 346 -4.76 24.57 -12.53
N PRO A 347 -6.00 24.55 -13.05
CA PRO A 347 -6.32 23.75 -14.23
C PRO A 347 -5.58 24.28 -15.46
N LEU A 348 -5.32 23.43 -16.44
CA LEU A 348 -4.81 23.83 -17.76
C LEU A 348 -5.92 24.48 -18.59
N ASN A 349 -7.10 23.87 -18.59
CA ASN A 349 -8.33 24.36 -19.25
C ASN A 349 -9.54 24.04 -18.38
N GLY A 350 -10.70 24.64 -18.75
CA GLY A 350 -11.98 24.39 -18.12
C GLY A 350 -12.14 25.11 -16.78
N MET A 351 -13.03 24.60 -15.95
CA MET A 351 -13.36 25.23 -14.67
C MET A 351 -13.81 24.23 -13.61
N VAL A 352 -13.56 24.59 -12.35
CA VAL A 352 -14.16 23.92 -11.18
C VAL A 352 -15.31 24.77 -10.69
N LEU A 353 -16.44 24.13 -10.44
CA LEU A 353 -17.64 24.75 -9.87
C LEU A 353 -17.69 24.49 -8.36
N LEU A 354 -18.10 25.48 -7.59
CA LEU A 354 -18.44 25.37 -6.17
C LEU A 354 -19.88 25.81 -6.01
N ASN A 355 -20.75 24.95 -5.53
CA ASN A 355 -22.21 25.17 -5.46
C ASN A 355 -22.81 25.62 -6.81
N GLY A 356 -22.39 24.98 -7.91
CA GLY A 356 -22.88 25.26 -9.26
C GLY A 356 -22.29 26.51 -9.93
N THR A 357 -21.44 27.30 -9.26
CA THR A 357 -20.83 28.50 -9.81
C THR A 357 -19.32 28.36 -9.97
N LYS A 358 -18.75 29.01 -11.01
CA LYS A 358 -17.29 29.01 -11.25
C LYS A 358 -16.55 29.53 -10.02
N ALA A 359 -15.64 28.73 -9.49
CA ALA A 359 -14.91 29.05 -8.27
C ALA A 359 -13.50 29.59 -8.57
N SER A 360 -13.05 30.56 -7.76
CA SER A 360 -11.66 30.96 -7.71
C SER A 360 -10.85 29.94 -6.90
N ARG A 361 -9.53 29.86 -7.15
CA ARG A 361 -8.63 28.98 -6.37
C ARG A 361 -8.74 29.24 -4.86
N GLY A 362 -8.77 30.51 -4.44
CA GLY A 362 -8.93 30.84 -3.02
C GLY A 362 -10.28 30.38 -2.42
N ALA A 363 -11.36 30.40 -3.20
CA ALA A 363 -12.65 29.85 -2.75
C ALA A 363 -12.58 28.33 -2.59
N LEU A 364 -11.92 27.62 -3.53
CA LEU A 364 -11.72 26.18 -3.46
C LEU A 364 -10.86 25.79 -2.25
N THR A 365 -9.76 26.49 -1.98
CA THR A 365 -8.89 26.22 -0.82
C THR A 365 -9.62 26.43 0.51
N ARG A 366 -10.53 27.44 0.58
CA ARG A 366 -11.36 27.62 1.78
C ARG A 366 -12.43 26.54 1.94
N ALA A 367 -12.96 26.00 0.84
CA ALA A 367 -14.04 25.01 0.86
C ALA A 367 -13.52 23.55 0.98
N GLY A 368 -12.31 23.27 0.48
CA GLY A 368 -11.75 21.94 0.35
C GLY A 368 -10.69 21.61 1.41
N PHE A 369 -10.54 20.32 1.73
CA PHE A 369 -9.45 19.72 2.49
C PHE A 369 -8.91 18.52 1.73
N LEU A 370 -7.60 18.39 1.62
CA LEU A 370 -6.93 17.27 0.96
C LEU A 370 -6.13 16.47 2.00
N VAL A 371 -6.48 15.20 2.17
CA VAL A 371 -5.62 14.21 2.84
C VAL A 371 -4.69 13.63 1.77
N MET A 372 -3.39 13.86 1.93
CA MET A 372 -2.37 13.44 0.95
C MET A 372 -2.05 11.95 1.09
N GLN A 373 -1.63 11.32 0.00
CA GLN A 373 -1.14 9.94 -0.01
C GLN A 373 0.03 9.72 0.97
N ASP A 374 1.02 10.62 0.96
CA ASP A 374 2.10 10.62 1.96
C ASP A 374 1.78 11.69 3.01
N VAL A 375 1.17 11.25 4.11
CA VAL A 375 0.73 12.10 5.21
C VAL A 375 1.89 12.76 5.97
N ASN A 376 3.14 12.28 5.83
CA ASN A 376 4.30 12.88 6.46
C ASN A 376 4.54 14.33 6.00
N TYR A 377 4.07 14.69 4.79
CA TYR A 377 4.13 16.07 4.30
C TYR A 377 3.01 16.97 4.80
N GLN A 378 2.13 16.48 5.65
CA GLN A 378 0.92 17.19 6.09
C GLN A 378 0.83 17.36 7.61
N LEU A 379 1.67 16.67 8.38
CA LEU A 379 1.67 16.67 9.84
C LEU A 379 2.84 17.53 10.37
N PHE A 380 2.53 18.59 11.13
CA PHE A 380 3.50 19.61 11.52
C PHE A 380 3.54 19.95 13.01
N SER A 381 2.47 19.61 13.77
CA SER A 381 2.33 20.01 15.17
C SER A 381 3.17 19.15 16.11
N ASP A 382 3.35 19.60 17.35
CA ASP A 382 4.14 18.92 18.36
C ASP A 382 3.37 17.75 19.01
N SER A 383 2.04 17.71 18.90
CA SER A 383 1.22 16.63 19.42
C SER A 383 0.07 16.25 18.50
N VAL A 384 -0.42 15.01 18.62
CA VAL A 384 -1.59 14.48 17.90
C VAL A 384 -2.82 15.38 18.12
N ARG A 385 -3.02 15.85 19.35
CA ARG A 385 -4.15 16.75 19.66
C ARG A 385 -4.03 18.08 18.96
N GLU A 386 -2.86 18.70 19.03
CA GLU A 386 -2.62 20.00 18.37
C GLU A 386 -2.75 19.88 16.86
N GLU A 387 -2.29 18.79 16.27
CA GLU A 387 -2.46 18.54 14.85
C GLU A 387 -3.94 18.46 14.46
N ALA A 388 -4.75 17.72 15.23
CA ALA A 388 -6.19 17.59 14.97
C ALA A 388 -6.95 18.91 15.15
N LEU A 389 -6.46 19.81 15.98
CA LEU A 389 -7.03 21.13 16.25
C LEU A 389 -6.48 22.24 15.34
N LEU A 390 -5.45 21.92 14.55
CA LEU A 390 -4.75 22.92 13.73
C LEU A 390 -5.70 23.64 12.75
N GLY A 391 -5.69 24.97 12.78
CA GLY A 391 -6.48 25.80 11.88
C GLY A 391 -7.96 25.91 12.22
N LEU A 392 -8.37 25.52 13.42
CA LEU A 392 -9.70 25.79 13.94
C LEU A 392 -9.75 27.14 14.66
N ASP A 393 -10.83 27.89 14.42
CA ASP A 393 -11.10 29.12 15.14
C ASP A 393 -11.80 28.79 16.48
N GLY A 394 -11.20 29.26 17.59
CA GLY A 394 -11.73 29.07 18.93
C GLY A 394 -11.37 27.70 19.55
N MET A 395 -10.92 27.74 20.81
CA MET A 395 -10.48 26.58 21.58
C MET A 395 -11.35 26.42 22.83
N ASP A 396 -12.67 26.36 22.64
CA ASP A 396 -13.61 26.09 23.73
C ASP A 396 -13.63 24.60 24.11
N ASP A 397 -14.27 24.29 25.23
CA ASP A 397 -14.35 22.92 25.72
C ASP A 397 -15.14 22.01 24.76
N ALA A 398 -16.13 22.54 24.04
CA ALA A 398 -16.91 21.77 23.07
C ALA A 398 -16.06 21.33 21.87
N VAL A 399 -15.11 22.16 21.41
CA VAL A 399 -14.16 21.81 20.33
C VAL A 399 -13.20 20.73 20.84
N ARG A 400 -12.73 20.83 22.08
CA ARG A 400 -11.85 19.81 22.70
C ARG A 400 -12.57 18.48 22.87
N ASP A 401 -13.79 18.47 23.38
CA ASP A 401 -14.62 17.27 23.55
C ASP A 401 -14.89 16.60 22.19
N ARG A 402 -15.17 17.39 21.14
CA ARG A 402 -15.30 16.90 19.76
C ARG A 402 -14.01 16.28 19.24
N CYS A 403 -12.87 16.90 19.53
CA CYS A 403 -11.55 16.37 19.16
C CYS A 403 -11.29 15.02 19.85
N ASP A 404 -11.51 14.95 21.16
CA ASP A 404 -11.29 13.71 21.92
C ASP A 404 -12.23 12.59 21.45
N ALA A 405 -13.47 12.92 21.08
CA ALA A 405 -14.39 11.95 20.47
C ALA A 405 -13.89 11.43 19.11
N VAL A 406 -13.40 12.33 18.25
CA VAL A 406 -12.83 11.96 16.94
C VAL A 406 -11.56 11.12 17.12
N LEU A 407 -10.67 11.50 18.01
CA LEU A 407 -9.43 10.76 18.29
C LEU A 407 -9.71 9.38 18.90
N ARG A 408 -10.75 9.26 19.75
CA ARG A 408 -11.21 7.97 20.28
C ARG A 408 -11.77 7.06 19.18
N ASP A 409 -12.62 7.60 18.30
CA ASP A 409 -13.18 6.87 17.16
C ASP A 409 -12.11 6.35 16.19
N LEU A 410 -10.90 6.90 16.26
CA LEU A 410 -9.74 6.59 15.40
C LEU A 410 -8.63 5.82 16.13
N ASP A 411 -8.84 5.37 17.36
CA ASP A 411 -7.83 4.70 18.20
C ASP A 411 -6.53 5.52 18.33
N LEU A 412 -6.67 6.83 18.53
CA LEU A 412 -5.56 7.77 18.70
C LEU A 412 -5.56 8.46 20.07
N LEU A 413 -6.59 8.21 20.89
CA LEU A 413 -6.74 8.92 22.17
C LEU A 413 -5.56 8.68 23.12
N ASP A 414 -5.05 7.45 23.17
CA ASP A 414 -3.88 7.10 24.01
C ASP A 414 -2.57 7.72 23.52
N SER A 415 -2.58 8.27 22.32
CA SER A 415 -1.43 8.91 21.67
C SER A 415 -1.53 10.42 21.59
N VAL A 416 -2.48 11.06 22.27
CA VAL A 416 -2.81 12.49 22.13
C VAL A 416 -1.63 13.44 22.41
N GLN A 417 -0.71 13.04 23.28
CA GLN A 417 0.49 13.83 23.64
C GLN A 417 1.72 13.46 22.82
N ARG A 418 1.63 12.41 22.00
CA ARG A 418 2.78 11.97 21.20
C ARG A 418 2.98 12.89 20.00
N HIS A 419 4.26 13.08 19.62
CA HIS A 419 4.59 13.79 18.39
C HIS A 419 4.07 13.00 17.17
N PRO A 420 3.40 13.62 16.18
CA PRO A 420 2.85 12.93 15.01
C PRO A 420 3.86 12.06 14.27
N MET A 421 5.13 12.50 14.19
CA MET A 421 6.18 11.73 13.50
C MET A 421 6.59 10.44 14.24
N SER A 422 6.28 10.29 15.52
CA SER A 422 6.52 9.06 16.29
C SER A 422 5.43 8.00 16.11
N LEU A 423 4.35 8.34 15.40
CA LEU A 423 3.24 7.42 15.11
C LEU A 423 3.62 6.41 14.02
N SER A 424 2.98 5.23 14.03
CA SER A 424 3.04 4.30 12.91
C SER A 424 2.39 4.89 11.65
N GLY A 425 2.68 4.34 10.47
CA GLY A 425 2.10 4.80 9.20
C GLY A 425 0.57 4.83 9.23
N GLY A 426 -0.06 3.77 9.74
CA GLY A 426 -1.52 3.69 9.89
C GLY A 426 -2.08 4.72 10.90
N GLN A 427 -1.38 4.96 12.01
CA GLN A 427 -1.78 5.99 12.96
C GLN A 427 -1.67 7.40 12.37
N LYS A 428 -0.62 7.69 11.59
CA LYS A 428 -0.47 8.97 10.86
C LYS A 428 -1.60 9.18 9.85
N GLN A 429 -1.98 8.12 9.13
CA GLN A 429 -3.10 8.17 8.19
C GLN A 429 -4.42 8.49 8.91
N ARG A 430 -4.69 7.81 10.03
CA ARG A 430 -5.87 8.09 10.85
C ARG A 430 -5.86 9.51 11.43
N LEU A 431 -4.70 10.03 11.82
CA LEU A 431 -4.57 11.42 12.29
C LEU A 431 -4.90 12.43 11.19
N ALA A 432 -4.42 12.23 9.96
CA ALA A 432 -4.75 13.10 8.83
C ALA A 432 -6.27 13.10 8.53
N ILE A 433 -6.94 11.96 8.69
CA ILE A 433 -8.39 11.86 8.60
C ILE A 433 -9.07 12.57 9.78
N ALA A 434 -8.50 12.50 11.00
CA ALA A 434 -9.00 13.27 12.15
C ALA A 434 -9.00 14.77 11.86
N CYS A 435 -7.91 15.30 11.27
CA CYS A 435 -7.83 16.70 10.86
C CYS A 435 -8.94 17.07 9.86
N ALA A 436 -9.21 16.18 8.88
CA ALA A 436 -10.30 16.37 7.93
C ALA A 436 -11.69 16.38 8.61
N LEU A 437 -11.92 15.49 9.59
CA LEU A 437 -13.15 15.42 10.38
C LEU A 437 -13.36 16.66 11.27
N MET A 438 -12.27 17.16 11.85
CA MET A 438 -12.31 18.37 12.67
C MET A 438 -12.53 19.65 11.85
N SER A 439 -12.09 19.65 10.59
CA SER A 439 -12.21 20.81 9.72
C SER A 439 -13.68 21.15 9.37
N ASP A 440 -13.99 22.45 9.22
CA ASP A 440 -15.32 22.92 8.77
C ASP A 440 -15.45 22.95 7.24
N LYS A 441 -14.55 22.26 6.52
CA LYS A 441 -14.56 22.19 5.06
C LYS A 441 -15.78 21.40 4.56
N ARG A 442 -16.32 21.83 3.42
CA ARG A 442 -17.50 21.21 2.80
C ARG A 442 -17.17 20.09 1.84
N PHE A 443 -15.94 20.11 1.33
CA PHE A 443 -15.42 19.14 0.36
C PHE A 443 -14.13 18.52 0.91
N ILE A 444 -14.10 17.21 0.99
CA ILE A 444 -12.95 16.45 1.50
C ILE A 444 -12.46 15.53 0.39
N VAL A 445 -11.16 15.59 0.13
CA VAL A 445 -10.48 14.67 -0.79
C VAL A 445 -9.52 13.79 0.01
N LEU A 446 -9.57 12.49 -0.23
CA LEU A 446 -8.60 11.55 0.34
C LEU A 446 -7.87 10.86 -0.82
N ASP A 447 -6.55 10.97 -0.84
CA ASP A 447 -5.70 10.37 -1.87
C ASP A 447 -5.08 9.08 -1.33
N GLU A 448 -5.54 7.92 -1.83
CA GLU A 448 -5.13 6.56 -1.43
C GLU A 448 -5.22 6.28 0.09
N PRO A 449 -6.38 6.49 0.73
CA PRO A 449 -6.49 6.45 2.19
C PRO A 449 -6.35 5.06 2.82
N THR A 450 -6.37 3.98 2.04
CA THR A 450 -6.29 2.60 2.53
C THR A 450 -5.04 1.85 2.06
N SER A 451 -4.07 2.56 1.48
CA SER A 451 -2.81 1.94 1.05
C SER A 451 -2.06 1.35 2.24
N GLY A 452 -1.72 0.04 2.16
CA GLY A 452 -1.02 -0.67 3.24
C GLY A 452 -1.87 -0.93 4.50
N LEU A 453 -3.20 -0.75 4.47
CA LEU A 453 -4.06 -1.03 5.60
C LEU A 453 -4.63 -2.46 5.54
N ASP A 454 -4.72 -3.08 6.73
CA ASP A 454 -5.47 -4.31 6.95
C ASP A 454 -6.99 -4.09 6.86
N ARG A 455 -7.77 -5.17 7.01
CA ARG A 455 -9.24 -5.11 6.92
C ARG A 455 -9.86 -4.22 8.01
N LEU A 456 -9.38 -4.33 9.24
CA LEU A 456 -9.94 -3.56 10.36
C LEU A 456 -9.80 -2.06 10.11
N HIS A 457 -8.58 -1.62 9.81
CA HIS A 457 -8.30 -0.21 9.56
C HIS A 457 -8.96 0.31 8.27
N MET A 458 -9.03 -0.51 7.20
CA MET A 458 -9.78 -0.16 5.99
C MET A 458 -11.26 0.05 6.30
N THR A 459 -11.88 -0.82 7.12
CA THR A 459 -13.29 -0.70 7.52
C THR A 459 -13.51 0.54 8.39
N GLN A 460 -12.58 0.84 9.31
CA GLN A 460 -12.63 2.07 10.11
C GLN A 460 -12.59 3.31 9.21
N VAL A 461 -11.66 3.37 8.25
CA VAL A 461 -11.57 4.46 7.26
C VAL A 461 -12.89 4.58 6.50
N GLY A 462 -13.44 3.48 5.98
CA GLY A 462 -14.72 3.48 5.29
C GLY A 462 -15.88 4.02 6.15
N GLY A 463 -15.95 3.59 7.40
CA GLY A 463 -16.94 4.12 8.36
C GLY A 463 -16.79 5.63 8.60
N LEU A 464 -15.57 6.14 8.59
CA LEU A 464 -15.30 7.58 8.72
C LEU A 464 -15.69 8.36 7.46
N LEU A 465 -15.46 7.81 6.27
CA LEU A 465 -15.93 8.39 5.01
C LEU A 465 -17.45 8.54 5.06
N ARG A 466 -18.17 7.52 5.53
CA ARG A 466 -19.62 7.57 5.70
C ARG A 466 -20.04 8.63 6.73
N LYS A 467 -19.37 8.69 7.90
CA LYS A 467 -19.64 9.76 8.89
C LYS A 467 -19.43 11.18 8.32
N LEU A 468 -18.42 11.37 7.44
CA LEU A 468 -18.22 12.65 6.73
C LEU A 468 -19.41 12.96 5.81
N ALA A 469 -19.83 11.99 5.00
CA ALA A 469 -20.96 12.12 4.08
C ALA A 469 -22.26 12.39 4.82
N ASP A 470 -22.55 11.66 5.91
CA ASP A 470 -23.73 11.81 6.74
C ASP A 470 -23.82 13.21 7.40
N ARG A 471 -22.65 13.83 7.67
CA ARG A 471 -22.57 15.25 8.09
C ARG A 471 -22.75 16.25 6.94
N GLY A 472 -23.10 15.76 5.75
CA GLY A 472 -23.37 16.58 4.56
C GLY A 472 -22.12 17.10 3.85
N LYS A 473 -20.95 16.53 4.10
CA LYS A 473 -19.74 16.83 3.32
C LYS A 473 -19.77 16.08 2.00
N ALA A 474 -19.25 16.69 0.93
CA ALA A 474 -18.95 16.00 -0.32
C ALA A 474 -17.56 15.34 -0.18
N VAL A 475 -17.45 14.05 -0.49
CA VAL A 475 -16.22 13.29 -0.29
C VAL A 475 -15.75 12.72 -1.63
N LEU A 476 -14.49 12.98 -2.00
CA LEU A 476 -13.81 12.34 -3.13
C LEU A 476 -12.74 11.39 -2.58
N VAL A 477 -12.82 10.13 -2.95
CA VAL A 477 -11.82 9.11 -2.59
C VAL A 477 -11.07 8.69 -3.84
N VAL A 478 -9.81 9.07 -3.94
CA VAL A 478 -8.91 8.55 -4.96
C VAL A 478 -8.38 7.21 -4.48
N THR A 479 -8.62 6.15 -5.22
CA THR A 479 -8.18 4.82 -4.81
C THR A 479 -8.05 3.84 -5.97
N HIS A 480 -7.24 2.80 -5.78
CA HIS A 480 -7.19 1.59 -6.58
C HIS A 480 -7.64 0.35 -5.77
N ASP A 481 -8.20 0.57 -4.59
CA ASP A 481 -8.69 -0.45 -3.68
C ASP A 481 -10.16 -0.81 -4.01
N TYR A 482 -10.36 -1.94 -4.66
CA TYR A 482 -11.70 -2.40 -5.07
C TYR A 482 -12.61 -2.72 -3.88
N GLU A 483 -12.07 -3.23 -2.77
CA GLU A 483 -12.88 -3.48 -1.56
C GLU A 483 -13.43 -2.17 -0.99
N LEU A 484 -12.56 -1.16 -0.81
CA LEU A 484 -12.98 0.16 -0.34
C LEU A 484 -14.01 0.78 -1.28
N ALA A 485 -13.74 0.78 -2.59
CA ALA A 485 -14.60 1.40 -3.59
C ALA A 485 -15.97 0.70 -3.68
N ALA A 486 -15.99 -0.63 -3.65
CA ALA A 486 -17.22 -1.41 -3.71
C ALA A 486 -18.10 -1.23 -2.47
N LEU A 487 -17.48 -1.22 -1.28
CA LEU A 487 -18.21 -1.19 0.00
C LEU A 487 -18.67 0.21 0.41
N TRP A 488 -17.88 1.26 0.10
CA TRP A 488 -18.06 2.57 0.72
C TRP A 488 -18.33 3.72 -0.25
N CYS A 489 -17.95 3.62 -1.54
CA CYS A 489 -18.29 4.66 -2.50
C CYS A 489 -19.74 4.52 -2.97
N ASP A 490 -20.48 5.62 -3.02
CA ASP A 490 -21.85 5.65 -3.56
C ASP A 490 -21.80 5.53 -5.08
N ARG A 491 -20.84 6.22 -5.72
CA ARG A 491 -20.63 6.29 -7.15
C ARG A 491 -19.13 6.23 -7.46
N ILE A 492 -18.77 5.79 -8.66
CA ILE A 492 -17.36 5.67 -9.09
C ILE A 492 -17.22 6.28 -10.47
N ILE A 493 -16.13 7.01 -10.68
CA ILE A 493 -15.67 7.48 -11.99
C ILE A 493 -14.26 6.98 -12.26
N ALA A 494 -13.93 6.70 -13.52
CA ALA A 494 -12.61 6.29 -13.98
C ALA A 494 -11.99 7.35 -14.87
N LEU A 495 -10.67 7.55 -14.78
CA LEU A 495 -9.94 8.45 -15.68
C LEU A 495 -9.39 7.75 -16.92
N GLU A 496 -9.53 6.44 -17.05
CA GLU A 496 -9.04 5.63 -18.19
C GLU A 496 -10.07 4.62 -18.63
N ASP A 497 -10.07 4.34 -19.95
CA ASP A 497 -10.96 3.34 -20.56
C ASP A 497 -10.54 1.89 -20.26
N GLU A 498 -9.32 1.65 -19.73
CA GLU A 498 -8.83 0.30 -19.40
C GLU A 498 -9.70 -0.40 -18.34
N LEU A 499 -10.31 0.35 -17.43
CA LEU A 499 -11.30 -0.20 -16.48
C LEU A 499 -12.58 -0.68 -17.20
N HIS A 500 -12.85 -0.20 -18.40
CA HIS A 500 -13.95 -0.67 -19.25
C HIS A 500 -13.55 -1.89 -20.11
N ASN A 501 -12.26 -2.06 -20.43
CA ASN A 501 -11.76 -3.14 -21.28
C ASN A 501 -11.48 -4.45 -20.51
N GLU A 502 -11.30 -4.40 -19.19
CA GLU A 502 -11.13 -5.61 -18.36
C GLU A 502 -12.34 -6.56 -18.42
N GLN A 503 -13.51 -6.08 -18.85
CA GLN A 503 -14.70 -6.93 -19.05
C GLN A 503 -14.54 -7.96 -20.17
N GLY A 504 -13.92 -7.61 -21.29
CA GLY A 504 -13.77 -8.51 -22.43
C GLY A 504 -12.85 -9.70 -22.12
N GLU A 505 -11.81 -9.48 -21.31
CA GLU A 505 -10.87 -10.54 -20.94
C GLU A 505 -11.37 -11.44 -19.81
N GLU A 506 -12.21 -10.93 -18.92
CA GLU A 506 -12.77 -11.69 -17.81
C GLU A 506 -14.03 -12.47 -18.21
N GLU A 507 -14.88 -11.93 -19.08
CA GLU A 507 -16.01 -12.66 -19.68
C GLU A 507 -15.52 -13.80 -20.59
N ASP A 508 -14.46 -13.59 -21.37
CA ASP A 508 -13.84 -14.65 -22.18
C ASP A 508 -13.18 -15.74 -21.30
N ARG A 509 -12.53 -15.39 -20.18
CA ARG A 509 -11.99 -16.39 -19.24
C ARG A 509 -13.08 -17.19 -18.51
N LEU A 510 -14.18 -16.55 -18.14
CA LEU A 510 -15.32 -17.23 -17.49
C LEU A 510 -16.05 -18.16 -18.48
N ALA A 511 -16.10 -17.82 -19.76
CA ALA A 511 -16.63 -18.68 -20.82
C ALA A 511 -15.77 -19.94 -21.04
N TRP A 512 -14.44 -19.86 -20.83
CA TRP A 512 -13.52 -21.02 -20.95
C TRP A 512 -13.47 -21.92 -19.72
N THR A 513 -13.90 -21.44 -18.54
CA THR A 513 -13.95 -22.26 -17.31
C THR A 513 -15.30 -22.95 -17.10
N SER A 514 -16.29 -22.65 -17.92
CA SER A 514 -17.63 -23.27 -17.91
C SER A 514 -17.85 -24.27 -19.06
N MET A 515 -16.84 -24.55 -19.89
CA MET A 515 -16.75 -25.66 -20.86
C MET A 515 -15.82 -26.76 -20.33
#